data_6aadd076be042797f3978717de9d8090
#
_entry.id   6aadd076be042797f3978717de9d8090
#
_cell.length_a   1.000
_cell.length_b   1.000
_cell.length_c   1.000
_cell.angle_alpha   90.00
_cell.angle_beta   90.00
_cell.angle_gamma   90.00
#
_symmetry.space_group_name_H-M   'P 1'
#
loop_
_entity.id
_entity.type
_entity.pdbx_description
1 polymer ?
#
loop_
_entity_poly.entity_id
_entity_poly.type
_entity_poly.pdbx_seq_one_letter_code
_entity_poly.pdbx_strand_id
1 'polypeptide(L)'
;MSVAVKDELAHALADTLNKKFKGQKVAYFLDGSNATPTDIKEFVSTGSSTLDLAISNRPHGGIAVGRITEINGLEGSGKSLIGSHLLAETQQKGGLAVYIDTETSVSREWLETIGVNVQDLLYLHVETVEDIFE
;
A
#
# COMPACT_ATOMS: atom_id res chain seq x y z
N MET A 1 -22.33 -13.91 -7.78
CA MET A 1 -21.44 -14.48 -6.75
C MET A 1 -21.92 -14.04 -5.40
N SER A 2 -22.11 -14.94 -4.43
CA SER A 2 -22.52 -14.56 -3.07
C SER A 2 -21.33 -13.93 -2.34
N VAL A 3 -21.59 -13.05 -1.37
CA VAL A 3 -20.57 -12.38 -0.54
C VAL A 3 -19.61 -13.41 0.08
N ALA A 4 -20.12 -14.55 0.57
CA ALA A 4 -19.34 -15.61 1.17
C ALA A 4 -18.27 -16.22 0.22
N VAL A 5 -18.56 -16.36 -1.07
CA VAL A 5 -17.59 -16.89 -2.05
C VAL A 5 -16.48 -15.89 -2.36
N LYS A 6 -16.77 -14.59 -2.33
CA LYS A 6 -15.75 -13.54 -2.48
C LYS A 6 -14.80 -13.51 -1.29
N ASP A 7 -15.32 -13.70 -0.09
CA ASP A 7 -14.50 -13.74 1.14
C ASP A 7 -13.57 -14.96 1.17
N GLU A 8 -14.03 -16.13 0.76
CA GLU A 8 -13.19 -17.33 0.66
C GLU A 8 -12.05 -17.17 -0.36
N LEU A 9 -12.33 -16.55 -1.50
CA LEU A 9 -11.33 -16.26 -2.53
C LEU A 9 -10.28 -15.25 -2.04
N ALA A 10 -10.70 -14.20 -1.35
CA ALA A 10 -9.79 -13.20 -0.79
C ALA A 10 -8.86 -13.80 0.29
N HIS A 11 -9.38 -14.66 1.16
CA HIS A 11 -8.58 -15.40 2.13
C HIS A 11 -7.58 -16.34 1.46
N ALA A 12 -8.01 -17.10 0.45
CA ALA A 12 -7.14 -18.03 -0.28
C ALA A 12 -6.02 -17.28 -1.03
N LEU A 13 -6.31 -16.09 -1.59
CA LEU A 13 -5.31 -15.25 -2.23
C LEU A 13 -4.30 -14.71 -1.21
N ALA A 14 -4.77 -14.20 -0.07
CA ALA A 14 -3.91 -13.71 1.00
C ALA A 14 -2.98 -14.82 1.52
N ASP A 15 -3.50 -16.02 1.72
CA ASP A 15 -2.70 -17.18 2.16
C ASP A 15 -1.65 -17.58 1.11
N THR A 16 -2.00 -17.53 -0.17
CA THR A 16 -1.09 -17.84 -1.27
C THR A 16 0.05 -16.83 -1.34
N LEU A 17 -0.25 -15.53 -1.22
CA LEU A 17 0.74 -14.47 -1.18
C LEU A 17 1.65 -14.61 0.04
N ASN A 18 1.11 -14.84 1.21
CA ASN A 18 1.89 -15.02 2.43
C ASN A 18 2.84 -16.24 2.36
N LYS A 19 2.41 -17.33 1.73
CA LYS A 19 3.26 -18.51 1.47
C LYS A 19 4.38 -18.22 0.48
N LYS A 20 4.09 -17.49 -0.61
CA LYS A 20 5.06 -17.12 -1.64
C LYS A 20 6.21 -16.27 -1.08
N PHE A 21 5.93 -15.42 -0.12
CA PHE A 21 6.92 -14.54 0.53
C PHE A 21 7.53 -15.14 1.81
N LYS A 22 7.75 -16.47 1.84
CA LYS A 22 8.52 -17.20 2.89
C LYS A 22 8.00 -16.99 4.31
N GLY A 23 6.70 -16.90 4.46
CA GLY A 23 6.06 -16.77 5.77
C GLY A 23 6.05 -15.34 6.35
N GLN A 24 6.54 -14.35 5.62
CA GLN A 24 6.23 -12.96 5.94
C GLN A 24 4.75 -12.70 5.68
N LYS A 25 4.07 -12.08 6.65
CA LYS A 25 2.66 -11.75 6.50
C LYS A 25 2.52 -10.48 5.67
N VAL A 26 2.44 -10.62 4.34
CA VAL A 26 2.40 -9.52 3.37
C VAL A 26 0.99 -9.17 2.89
N ALA A 27 0.01 -10.05 3.16
CA ALA A 27 -1.38 -9.83 2.80
C ALA A 27 -2.31 -10.09 3.98
N TYR A 28 -3.32 -9.23 4.12
CA TYR A 28 -4.34 -9.30 5.15
C TYR A 28 -5.70 -9.14 4.51
N PHE A 29 -6.64 -9.96 4.92
CA PHE A 29 -8.04 -9.72 4.64
C PHE A 29 -8.62 -8.83 5.75
N LEU A 30 -9.15 -7.67 5.36
CA LEU A 30 -9.78 -6.72 6.29
C LEU A 30 -11.29 -6.84 6.14
N ASP A 31 -11.94 -7.52 7.06
CA ASP A 31 -13.40 -7.62 7.12
C ASP A 31 -14.07 -6.43 7.82
N GLY A 32 -13.27 -5.46 8.27
CA GLY A 32 -13.73 -4.27 8.97
C GLY A 32 -14.20 -4.49 10.42
N SER A 33 -14.29 -5.74 10.87
CA SER A 33 -14.92 -6.07 12.17
C SER A 33 -14.00 -5.88 13.38
N ASN A 34 -12.67 -5.82 13.19
CA ASN A 34 -11.69 -5.90 14.28
C ASN A 34 -10.73 -4.72 14.40
N ALA A 35 -10.95 -3.64 13.68
CA ALA A 35 -10.02 -2.53 13.67
C ALA A 35 -10.47 -1.40 14.61
N THR A 36 -9.99 -1.38 15.85
CA THR A 36 -10.17 -0.23 16.75
C THR A 36 -9.04 0.81 16.50
N PRO A 37 -9.32 2.11 16.64
CA PRO A 37 -8.32 3.17 16.45
C PRO A 37 -7.10 3.07 17.38
N THR A 38 -7.23 2.33 18.48
CA THR A 38 -6.19 2.15 19.50
C THR A 38 -5.15 1.08 19.16
N ASP A 39 -5.41 0.23 18.14
CA ASP A 39 -4.56 -0.95 17.84
C ASP A 39 -3.56 -0.72 16.72
N ILE A 40 -3.34 0.52 16.30
CA ILE A 40 -2.32 0.84 15.29
C ILE A 40 -0.95 0.74 15.94
N LYS A 41 -0.21 -0.33 15.59
CA LYS A 41 1.14 -0.60 16.13
C LYS A 41 2.24 -0.34 15.12
N GLU A 42 1.91 -0.34 13.84
CA GLU A 42 2.87 -0.24 12.75
C GLU A 42 2.53 0.90 11.81
N PHE A 43 3.57 1.55 11.31
CA PHE A 43 3.47 2.67 10.38
C PHE A 43 4.47 2.49 9.24
N VAL A 44 4.11 2.99 8.05
CA VAL A 44 5.02 3.17 6.93
C VAL A 44 5.38 4.63 6.86
N SER A 45 6.68 4.93 6.85
CA SER A 45 7.19 6.30 6.69
C SER A 45 6.79 6.88 5.33
N THR A 46 6.57 8.18 5.28
CA THR A 46 6.41 8.94 4.04
C THR A 46 7.76 9.32 3.41
N GLY A 47 8.89 8.90 4.01
CA GLY A 47 10.23 9.36 3.65
C GLY A 47 10.58 10.75 4.24
N SER A 48 9.66 11.37 4.98
CA SER A 48 9.87 12.66 5.63
C SER A 48 9.48 12.58 7.11
N SER A 49 10.47 12.66 8.01
CA SER A 49 10.24 12.60 9.46
C SER A 49 9.27 13.69 9.94
N THR A 50 9.30 14.87 9.34
CA THR A 50 8.40 15.98 9.68
C THR A 50 6.96 15.65 9.29
N LEU A 51 6.76 15.09 8.11
CA LEU A 51 5.44 14.68 7.65
C LEU A 51 4.92 13.48 8.46
N ASP A 52 5.76 12.51 8.75
CA ASP A 52 5.42 11.35 9.58
C ASP A 52 4.94 11.78 10.97
N LEU A 53 5.66 12.72 11.59
CA LEU A 53 5.26 13.28 12.88
C LEU A 53 3.93 14.05 12.77
N ALA A 54 3.74 14.85 11.72
CA ALA A 54 2.52 15.61 11.51
C ALA A 54 1.28 14.71 11.31
N ILE A 55 1.44 13.57 10.61
CA ILE A 55 0.34 12.64 10.35
C ILE A 55 -0.02 11.81 11.60
N SER A 56 0.99 11.22 12.24
CA SER A 56 0.77 10.19 13.27
C SER A 56 0.97 10.69 14.70
N ASN A 57 1.54 11.89 14.87
CA ASN A 57 1.99 12.42 16.17
C ASN A 57 2.93 11.45 16.91
N ARG A 58 3.78 10.72 16.17
CA ARG A 58 4.71 9.73 16.71
C ARG A 58 6.10 9.88 16.08
N PRO A 59 7.18 9.79 16.86
CA PRO A 59 8.51 9.56 16.32
C PRO A 59 8.51 8.25 15.54
N HIS A 60 9.07 8.23 14.33
CA HIS A 60 9.04 7.07 13.42
C HIS A 60 7.62 6.61 13.05
N GLY A 61 6.69 7.54 12.94
CA GLY A 61 5.31 7.29 12.53
C GLY A 61 5.14 7.21 11.03
N GLY A 62 4.15 7.94 10.51
CA GLY A 62 3.77 7.98 9.10
C GLY A 62 2.35 7.46 8.86
N ILE A 63 2.17 6.70 7.78
CA ILE A 63 0.88 6.12 7.41
C ILE A 63 0.64 4.83 8.18
N ALA A 64 -0.55 4.70 8.77
CA ALA A 64 -0.92 3.54 9.57
C ALA A 64 -1.08 2.27 8.72
N VAL A 65 -0.42 1.19 9.11
CA VAL A 65 -0.59 -0.14 8.50
C VAL A 65 -1.96 -0.71 8.85
N GLY A 66 -2.58 -1.42 7.89
CA GLY A 66 -3.89 -2.03 8.07
C GLY A 66 -5.05 -1.03 8.07
N ARG A 67 -4.86 0.12 7.43
CA ARG A 67 -5.89 1.15 7.23
C ARG A 67 -5.91 1.59 5.78
N ILE A 68 -7.06 2.10 5.34
CA ILE A 68 -7.19 2.83 4.09
C ILE A 68 -6.88 4.30 4.41
N THR A 69 -5.91 4.85 3.66
CA THR A 69 -5.55 6.27 3.76
C THR A 69 -5.83 6.94 2.44
N GLU A 70 -6.61 7.99 2.47
CA GLU A 70 -6.89 8.83 1.31
C GLU A 70 -5.97 10.05 1.31
N ILE A 71 -5.36 10.36 0.16
CA ILE A 71 -4.51 11.54 -0.03
C ILE A 71 -5.18 12.45 -1.06
N ASN A 72 -5.70 13.58 -0.61
CA ASN A 72 -6.38 14.57 -1.43
C ASN A 72 -5.50 15.81 -1.68
N GLY A 73 -5.63 16.40 -2.86
CA GLY A 73 -4.94 17.63 -3.21
C GLY A 73 -5.16 18.00 -4.67
N LEU A 74 -4.80 19.23 -5.02
CA LEU A 74 -4.85 19.71 -6.40
C LEU A 74 -3.89 18.93 -7.29
N GLU A 75 -4.09 19.03 -8.60
CA GLU A 75 -3.13 18.52 -9.59
C GLU A 75 -1.73 19.09 -9.32
N GLY A 76 -0.68 18.27 -9.45
CA GLY A 76 0.69 18.68 -9.19
C GLY A 76 1.07 18.89 -7.72
N SER A 77 0.18 18.61 -6.76
CA SER A 77 0.44 18.80 -5.31
C SER A 77 1.33 17.75 -4.65
N GLY A 78 1.82 16.74 -5.39
CA GLY A 78 2.72 15.73 -4.88
C GLY A 78 2.03 14.46 -4.33
N LYS A 79 0.75 14.23 -4.60
CA LYS A 79 0.04 13.01 -4.14
C LYS A 79 0.75 11.72 -4.57
N SER A 80 1.06 11.61 -5.87
CA SER A 80 1.77 10.45 -6.42
C SER A 80 3.21 10.34 -5.89
N LEU A 81 3.85 11.47 -5.58
CA LEU A 81 5.17 11.50 -4.97
C LEU A 81 5.14 10.84 -3.57
N ILE A 82 4.17 11.21 -2.73
CA ILE A 82 3.99 10.59 -1.41
C ILE A 82 3.71 9.09 -1.57
N GLY A 83 2.82 8.71 -2.49
CA GLY A 83 2.54 7.30 -2.80
C GLY A 83 3.81 6.53 -3.18
N SER A 84 4.65 7.10 -4.03
CA SER A 84 5.90 6.44 -4.47
C SER A 84 6.92 6.32 -3.34
N HIS A 85 7.03 7.30 -2.45
CA HIS A 85 7.86 7.16 -1.24
C HIS A 85 7.34 6.05 -0.33
N LEU A 86 6.03 5.91 -0.16
CA LEU A 86 5.45 4.81 0.62
C LEU A 86 5.78 3.44 0.03
N LEU A 87 5.82 3.29 -1.31
CA LEU A 87 6.27 2.06 -1.97
C LEU A 87 7.73 1.76 -1.62
N ALA A 88 8.63 2.74 -1.76
CA ALA A 88 10.05 2.58 -1.46
C ALA A 88 10.27 2.21 0.02
N GLU A 89 9.64 2.92 0.95
CA GLU A 89 9.73 2.66 2.39
C GLU A 89 9.15 1.29 2.77
N THR A 90 8.08 0.86 2.10
CA THR A 90 7.52 -0.49 2.28
C THR A 90 8.52 -1.56 1.87
N GLN A 91 9.16 -1.40 0.70
CA GLN A 91 10.17 -2.34 0.22
C GLN A 91 11.41 -2.38 1.13
N GLN A 92 11.87 -1.22 1.63
CA GLN A 92 13.00 -1.16 2.57
C GLN A 92 12.71 -1.92 3.88
N LYS A 93 11.45 -1.99 4.29
CA LYS A 93 11.01 -2.81 5.43
C LYS A 93 10.80 -4.29 5.08
N GLY A 94 11.09 -4.70 3.85
CA GLY A 94 10.88 -6.07 3.37
C GLY A 94 9.41 -6.40 3.08
N GLY A 95 8.56 -5.38 2.96
CA GLY A 95 7.15 -5.54 2.57
C GLY A 95 6.97 -5.64 1.06
N LEU A 96 5.82 -6.15 0.64
CA LEU A 96 5.39 -6.17 -0.76
C LEU A 96 4.77 -4.81 -1.11
N ALA A 97 5.33 -4.16 -2.13
CA ALA A 97 4.77 -2.95 -2.70
C ALA A 97 3.92 -3.29 -3.93
N VAL A 98 2.69 -2.77 -3.95
CA VAL A 98 1.75 -2.91 -5.06
C VAL A 98 1.35 -1.51 -5.51
N TYR A 99 1.47 -1.22 -6.82
CA TYR A 99 1.03 0.02 -7.41
C TYR A 99 -0.01 -0.25 -8.49
N ILE A 100 -1.21 0.28 -8.28
CA ILE A 100 -2.31 0.20 -9.24
C ILE A 100 -2.46 1.60 -9.85
N ASP A 101 -2.14 1.73 -11.12
CA ASP A 101 -2.13 3.01 -11.84
C ASP A 101 -3.27 3.03 -12.87
N THR A 102 -4.17 4.00 -12.70
CA THR A 102 -5.29 4.24 -13.60
C THR A 102 -5.05 5.42 -14.55
N GLU A 103 -4.01 6.23 -14.30
CA GLU A 103 -3.74 7.46 -15.05
C GLU A 103 -2.51 7.37 -15.96
N THR A 104 -1.70 6.33 -15.82
CA THR A 104 -0.41 6.15 -16.54
C THR A 104 0.53 7.35 -16.37
N SER A 105 0.48 7.99 -15.21
CA SER A 105 1.18 9.24 -14.94
C SER A 105 2.61 9.07 -14.40
N VAL A 106 3.00 7.83 -14.08
CA VAL A 106 4.25 7.55 -13.38
C VAL A 106 5.15 6.64 -14.22
N SER A 107 6.38 7.11 -14.53
CA SER A 107 7.36 6.32 -15.26
C SER A 107 8.19 5.44 -14.31
N ARG A 108 8.75 4.34 -14.85
CA ARG A 108 9.64 3.45 -14.10
C ARG A 108 10.90 4.15 -13.64
N GLU A 109 11.52 4.96 -14.50
CA GLU A 109 12.72 5.71 -14.19
C GLU A 109 12.49 6.70 -13.04
N TRP A 110 11.31 7.29 -12.99
CA TRP A 110 10.94 8.17 -11.90
C TRP A 110 10.79 7.42 -10.57
N LEU A 111 10.15 6.25 -10.58
CA LEU A 111 10.05 5.38 -9.40
C LEU A 111 11.42 4.94 -8.89
N GLU A 112 12.33 4.54 -9.79
CA GLU A 112 13.71 4.18 -9.44
C GLU A 112 14.48 5.37 -8.82
N THR A 113 14.27 6.58 -9.34
CA THR A 113 14.90 7.79 -8.79
C THR A 113 14.44 8.08 -7.35
N ILE A 114 13.22 7.73 -7.01
CA ILE A 114 12.69 7.85 -5.64
C ILE A 114 13.23 6.74 -4.72
N GLY A 115 13.73 5.66 -5.28
CA GLY A 115 14.30 4.53 -4.54
C GLY A 115 13.40 3.28 -4.52
N VAL A 116 12.37 3.24 -5.37
CA VAL A 116 11.56 2.03 -5.56
C VAL A 116 12.33 0.99 -6.35
N ASN A 117 12.44 -0.22 -5.84
CA ASN A 117 12.93 -1.35 -6.63
C ASN A 117 11.81 -1.83 -7.56
N VAL A 118 11.89 -1.45 -8.83
CA VAL A 118 10.86 -1.77 -9.83
C VAL A 118 10.82 -3.25 -10.21
N GLN A 119 11.87 -4.02 -9.90
CA GLN A 119 11.91 -5.47 -10.15
C GLN A 119 11.04 -6.23 -9.13
N ASP A 120 10.92 -5.70 -7.92
CA ASP A 120 10.13 -6.27 -6.83
C ASP A 120 8.78 -5.55 -6.65
N LEU A 121 8.46 -4.59 -7.52
CA LEU A 121 7.20 -3.88 -7.52
C LEU A 121 6.15 -4.67 -8.31
N LEU A 122 5.03 -4.96 -7.68
CA LEU A 122 3.84 -5.40 -8.42
C LEU A 122 3.14 -4.17 -9.00
N TYR A 123 3.34 -3.94 -10.30
CA TYR A 123 2.71 -2.83 -11.01
C TYR A 123 1.57 -3.33 -11.89
N LEU A 124 0.38 -2.78 -11.68
CA LEU A 124 -0.83 -3.08 -12.45
C LEU A 124 -1.35 -1.79 -13.07
N HIS A 125 -1.51 -1.82 -14.40
CA HIS A 125 -2.24 -0.78 -15.10
C HIS A 125 -3.66 -1.27 -15.37
N VAL A 126 -4.64 -0.52 -14.91
CA VAL A 126 -6.07 -0.84 -15.06
C VAL A 126 -6.83 0.43 -15.47
N GLU A 127 -7.82 0.28 -16.33
CA GLU A 127 -8.58 1.41 -16.86
C GLU A 127 -9.86 1.67 -16.06
N THR A 128 -10.39 0.64 -15.39
CA THR A 128 -11.65 0.74 -14.64
C THR A 128 -11.49 0.27 -13.20
N VAL A 129 -12.37 0.75 -12.32
CA VAL A 129 -12.41 0.32 -10.92
C VAL A 129 -12.79 -1.16 -10.81
N GLU A 130 -13.61 -1.64 -11.73
CA GLU A 130 -14.04 -3.04 -11.81
C GLU A 130 -12.85 -3.96 -12.05
N ASP A 131 -11.90 -3.58 -12.91
CA ASP A 131 -10.70 -4.36 -13.24
C ASP A 131 -9.75 -4.52 -12.04
N ILE A 132 -9.84 -3.62 -11.04
CA ILE A 132 -9.05 -3.72 -9.81
C ILE A 132 -9.52 -4.90 -8.94
N PHE A 133 -10.80 -5.26 -9.03
CA PHE A 133 -11.45 -6.23 -8.15
C PHE A 133 -11.78 -7.57 -8.83
N GLU A 134 -11.43 -7.75 -10.10
CA GLU A 134 -11.50 -9.01 -10.82
C GLU A 134 -10.18 -9.79 -10.76
#